data_0fe2373198ee372ce81d05616fc8aa95
#
_entry.id   0fe2373198ee372ce81d05616fc8aa95
#
_cell.length_a   1.000
_cell.length_b   1.000
_cell.length_c   1.000
_cell.angle_alpha   90.00
_cell.angle_beta   90.00
_cell.angle_gamma   90.00
#
_symmetry.space_group_name_H-M   'P 1'
#
loop_
_entity.id
_entity.type
_entity.pdbx_description
1 polymer ?
#
loop_
_entity_poly.entity_id
_entity_poly.type
_entity_poly.pdbx_seq_one_letter_code
_entity_poly.pdbx_strand_id
1 'polypeptide(L)'
;MILKNLDNCKISRLFAVILRRERSELSGESGNIISLLLNLMYHFGFSANELPLKAKDYYKSVLQSGRSMIEMLGVLAIIAVLSVGGIAGYSKAMEKFKVNKTIAEYAYLFEGLIEHIDEFHALSKPNEGDIHHGVAGAADSLNLIPKAWRVGNNSINVYDEHNNLLRIFSRNSHLVIDMYLGGFQVDEDGFSGSMNFSPKFCAELLSNVVLPLHSSLYYVFVTNMQDATYYGDNLCSSNRKCIRDITLSEIQKMCNSCGKKQRCGIIFEF
;
A
#
# COMPACT_ATOMS: atom_id res chain seq x y z
N MET A 1 -1.42 -13.28 15.22
CA MET A 1 -2.43 -14.36 15.14
C MET A 1 -2.55 -14.98 13.73
N ILE A 2 -1.67 -14.63 12.76
CA ILE A 2 -1.73 -15.05 11.34
C ILE A 2 -0.83 -16.27 11.03
N LEU A 3 0.08 -16.65 11.92
CA LEU A 3 1.02 -17.77 11.70
C LEU A 3 0.47 -19.17 12.08
N LYS A 4 -0.77 -19.27 12.55
CA LYS A 4 -1.38 -20.57 12.96
C LYS A 4 -2.00 -21.39 11.82
N ASN A 5 -2.04 -20.86 10.58
CA ASN A 5 -2.68 -21.56 9.44
C ASN A 5 -1.72 -21.92 8.29
N LEU A 6 -0.42 -21.96 8.53
CA LEU A 6 0.47 -22.68 7.61
C LEU A 6 0.28 -24.17 7.86
N ASP A 7 -0.38 -24.84 6.91
CA ASP A 7 -0.67 -26.27 6.98
C ASP A 7 0.55 -27.05 7.45
N ASN A 8 0.47 -27.66 8.63
CA ASN A 8 1.48 -28.56 9.22
C ASN A 8 1.93 -29.64 8.22
N CYS A 9 1.07 -30.01 7.27
CA CYS A 9 1.33 -30.96 6.21
C CYS A 9 2.35 -30.47 5.16
N LYS A 10 2.41 -29.15 4.85
CA LYS A 10 3.37 -28.60 3.89
C LYS A 10 4.77 -28.48 4.48
N ILE A 11 4.86 -28.10 5.76
CA ILE A 11 6.14 -27.98 6.47
C ILE A 11 6.75 -29.37 6.69
N SER A 12 5.95 -30.37 7.05
CA SER A 12 6.44 -31.75 7.21
C SER A 12 6.93 -32.37 5.89
N ARG A 13 6.30 -32.05 4.75
CA ARG A 13 6.75 -32.47 3.41
C ARG A 13 8.04 -31.79 3.00
N LEU A 14 8.20 -30.51 3.27
CA LEU A 14 9.44 -29.77 2.98
C LEU A 14 10.62 -30.34 3.78
N PHE A 15 10.38 -30.68 5.05
CA PHE A 15 11.36 -31.32 5.93
C PHE A 15 11.74 -32.73 5.46
N ALA A 16 10.76 -33.51 5.01
CA ALA A 16 11.02 -34.83 4.45
C ALA A 16 11.85 -34.79 3.16
N VAL A 17 11.67 -33.76 2.34
CA VAL A 17 12.45 -33.52 1.11
C VAL A 17 13.87 -33.10 1.45
N ILE A 18 14.08 -32.20 2.42
CA ILE A 18 15.40 -31.77 2.86
C ILE A 18 16.17 -32.94 3.46
N LEU A 19 15.57 -33.72 4.35
CA LEU A 19 16.19 -34.90 4.96
C LEU A 19 16.51 -36.02 3.93
N ARG A 20 15.75 -36.10 2.84
CA ARG A 20 15.98 -37.10 1.77
C ARG A 20 17.13 -36.66 0.83
N ARG A 21 17.30 -35.37 0.60
CA ARG A 21 18.36 -34.83 -0.25
C ARG A 21 19.72 -34.88 0.42
N GLU A 22 19.79 -34.66 1.73
CA GLU A 22 21.05 -34.70 2.48
C GLU A 22 21.61 -36.11 2.69
N ARG A 23 20.80 -37.19 2.50
CA ARG A 23 21.30 -38.54 2.64
C ARG A 23 22.37 -38.92 1.60
N SER A 24 22.48 -38.18 0.48
CA SER A 24 23.43 -38.47 -0.60
C SER A 24 24.76 -37.73 -0.48
N GLU A 25 24.93 -36.76 0.43
CA GLU A 25 26.10 -35.87 0.45
C GLU A 25 26.84 -35.80 1.83
N LEU A 26 26.47 -36.60 2.83
CA LEU A 26 26.92 -36.40 4.20
C LEU A 26 28.10 -37.25 4.65
N SER A 27 29.28 -36.66 4.59
CA SER A 27 30.37 -36.95 5.52
C SER A 27 30.74 -35.66 6.28
N GLY A 28 30.36 -35.58 7.56
CA GLY A 28 31.09 -34.78 8.57
C GLY A 28 30.48 -33.47 9.06
N GLU A 29 29.87 -32.61 8.24
CA GLU A 29 29.49 -31.26 8.70
C GLU A 29 27.98 -31.00 8.83
N SER A 30 27.14 -31.83 8.28
CA SER A 30 25.68 -31.59 8.22
C SER A 30 24.91 -31.93 9.50
N GLY A 31 25.51 -32.60 10.46
CA GLY A 31 24.92 -32.83 11.78
C GLY A 31 24.51 -31.56 12.51
N ASN A 32 25.22 -30.47 12.25
CA ASN A 32 24.99 -29.17 12.87
C ASN A 32 23.73 -28.45 12.32
N ILE A 33 23.46 -28.55 11.02
CA ILE A 33 22.29 -27.86 10.39
C ILE A 33 20.98 -28.52 10.82
N ILE A 34 20.92 -29.84 10.87
CA ILE A 34 19.72 -30.61 11.32
C ILE A 34 19.42 -30.30 12.77
N SER A 35 20.44 -30.24 13.61
CA SER A 35 20.34 -29.87 15.02
C SER A 35 19.77 -28.44 15.20
N LEU A 36 20.19 -27.53 14.34
CA LEU A 36 19.78 -26.13 14.34
C LEU A 36 18.30 -25.98 13.95
N LEU A 37 17.87 -26.69 12.92
CA LEU A 37 16.48 -26.72 12.46
C LEU A 37 15.55 -27.33 13.50
N LEU A 38 15.95 -28.40 14.19
CA LEU A 38 15.18 -29.05 15.26
C LEU A 38 15.03 -28.14 16.49
N ASN A 39 16.06 -27.38 16.86
CA ASN A 39 15.96 -26.38 17.93
C ASN A 39 15.05 -25.21 17.58
N LEU A 40 15.10 -24.72 16.35
CA LEU A 40 14.18 -23.70 15.85
C LEU A 40 12.73 -24.19 15.96
N MET A 41 12.43 -25.41 15.57
CA MET A 41 11.09 -25.99 15.69
C MET A 41 10.61 -26.03 17.14
N TYR A 42 11.49 -26.38 18.09
CA TYR A 42 11.15 -26.38 19.51
C TYR A 42 10.79 -24.97 20.04
N HIS A 43 11.55 -23.94 19.64
CA HIS A 43 11.26 -22.55 20.01
C HIS A 43 9.96 -22.01 19.38
N PHE A 44 9.55 -22.55 18.23
CA PHE A 44 8.26 -22.21 17.61
C PHE A 44 7.08 -23.06 18.10
N GLY A 45 7.25 -23.84 19.19
CA GLY A 45 6.17 -24.57 19.85
C GLY A 45 5.77 -25.90 19.17
N PHE A 46 6.63 -26.45 18.31
CA PHE A 46 6.43 -27.81 17.77
C PHE A 46 6.81 -28.86 18.81
N SER A 47 5.87 -29.74 19.12
CA SER A 47 6.10 -30.81 20.06
C SER A 47 6.99 -31.90 19.46
N ALA A 48 7.98 -32.38 20.24
CA ALA A 48 8.83 -33.51 19.85
C ALA A 48 8.04 -34.82 19.58
N ASN A 49 6.76 -34.85 19.97
CA ASN A 49 5.89 -36.00 19.73
C ASN A 49 5.44 -36.16 18.27
N GLU A 50 5.56 -35.14 17.44
CA GLU A 50 5.19 -35.17 16.03
C GLU A 50 6.34 -35.60 15.11
N LEU A 51 7.53 -35.82 15.65
CA LEU A 51 8.71 -36.24 14.90
C LEU A 51 8.71 -37.75 14.64
N PRO A 52 9.14 -38.23 13.47
CA PRO A 52 9.32 -39.65 13.21
C PRO A 52 10.36 -40.28 14.16
N LEU A 53 10.17 -41.54 14.54
CA LEU A 53 10.95 -42.24 15.59
C LEU A 53 12.47 -42.04 15.48
N LYS A 54 13.03 -42.14 14.27
CA LYS A 54 14.48 -41.91 14.02
C LYS A 54 14.95 -40.46 14.29
N ALA A 55 14.09 -39.49 14.11
CA ALA A 55 14.40 -38.10 14.41
C ALA A 55 14.33 -37.81 15.93
N LYS A 56 13.51 -38.54 16.68
CA LYS A 56 13.45 -38.46 18.16
C LYS A 56 14.73 -38.92 18.83
N ASP A 57 15.28 -40.04 18.38
CA ASP A 57 16.51 -40.57 18.94
C ASP A 57 17.72 -39.65 18.66
N TYR A 58 17.79 -39.11 17.44
CA TYR A 58 18.79 -38.12 17.08
C TYR A 58 18.64 -36.84 17.91
N TYR A 59 17.42 -36.35 18.08
CA TYR A 59 17.12 -35.17 18.90
C TYR A 59 17.56 -35.34 20.35
N LYS A 60 17.31 -36.53 20.91
CA LYS A 60 17.68 -36.89 22.31
C LYS A 60 19.20 -36.96 22.48
N SER A 61 19.93 -37.51 21.51
CA SER A 61 21.40 -37.56 21.52
C SER A 61 22.07 -36.20 21.38
N VAL A 62 21.50 -35.30 20.58
CA VAL A 62 22.02 -33.94 20.36
C VAL A 62 21.82 -33.07 21.59
N LEU A 63 20.71 -33.23 22.32
CA LEU A 63 20.48 -32.49 23.58
C LEU A 63 21.43 -32.87 24.72
N GLN A 64 22.00 -34.12 24.68
CA GLN A 64 22.93 -34.60 25.69
C GLN A 64 24.39 -34.25 25.42
N SER A 65 24.75 -33.83 24.20
CA SER A 65 26.09 -33.36 23.84
C SER A 65 26.27 -31.91 24.31
N GLY A 66 27.09 -31.69 25.33
CA GLY A 66 27.48 -30.37 25.81
C GLY A 66 28.07 -29.56 24.64
N ARG A 67 27.31 -28.66 24.10
CA ARG A 67 27.75 -27.76 23.00
C ARG A 67 28.81 -26.79 23.49
N SER A 68 29.86 -26.61 22.72
CA SER A 68 30.87 -25.60 22.97
C SER A 68 30.22 -24.20 22.98
N MET A 69 30.65 -23.31 23.91
CA MET A 69 30.18 -21.91 23.97
C MET A 69 30.30 -21.19 22.61
N ILE A 70 31.31 -21.50 21.86
CA ILE A 70 31.61 -20.95 20.53
C ILE A 70 30.54 -21.35 19.50
N GLU A 71 30.08 -22.60 19.53
CA GLU A 71 29.00 -23.08 18.63
C GLU A 71 27.68 -22.36 18.93
N MET A 72 27.35 -22.17 20.22
CA MET A 72 26.17 -21.41 20.63
C MET A 72 26.21 -19.96 20.15
N LEU A 73 27.37 -19.29 20.26
CA LEU A 73 27.57 -17.93 19.78
C LEU A 73 27.44 -17.82 18.27
N GLY A 74 27.98 -18.79 17.52
CA GLY A 74 27.85 -18.87 16.07
C GLY A 74 26.38 -18.99 15.61
N VAL A 75 25.63 -19.87 16.26
CA VAL A 75 24.19 -20.06 15.99
C VAL A 75 23.39 -18.79 16.28
N LEU A 76 23.65 -18.14 17.43
CA LEU A 76 22.98 -16.89 17.78
C LEU A 76 23.28 -15.76 16.78
N ALA A 77 24.52 -15.69 16.29
CA ALA A 77 24.90 -14.71 15.28
C ALA A 77 24.11 -14.92 13.96
N ILE A 78 24.00 -16.17 13.50
CA ILE A 78 23.25 -16.50 12.28
C ILE A 78 21.77 -16.18 12.46
N ILE A 79 21.16 -16.57 13.59
CA ILE A 79 19.75 -16.27 13.88
C ILE A 79 19.52 -14.77 13.93
N ALA A 80 20.42 -14.01 14.54
CA ALA A 80 20.33 -12.55 14.61
C ALA A 80 20.31 -11.92 13.22
N VAL A 81 21.22 -12.31 12.32
CA VAL A 81 21.28 -11.79 10.95
C VAL A 81 20.03 -12.16 10.14
N LEU A 82 19.58 -13.42 10.23
CA LEU A 82 18.38 -13.88 9.53
C LEU A 82 17.11 -13.20 10.06
N SER A 83 17.04 -12.97 11.37
CA SER A 83 15.88 -12.28 11.98
C SER A 83 15.80 -10.83 11.53
N VAL A 84 16.91 -10.08 11.54
CA VAL A 84 16.93 -8.69 11.07
C VAL A 84 16.59 -8.61 9.58
N GLY A 85 17.17 -9.48 8.76
CA GLY A 85 16.87 -9.54 7.33
C GLY A 85 15.41 -9.91 7.03
N GLY A 86 14.86 -10.87 7.77
CA GLY A 86 13.47 -11.30 7.66
C GLY A 86 12.49 -10.19 8.05
N ILE A 87 12.74 -9.48 9.15
CA ILE A 87 11.89 -8.37 9.61
C ILE A 87 11.93 -7.22 8.60
N ALA A 88 13.11 -6.85 8.09
CA ALA A 88 13.27 -5.78 7.11
C ALA A 88 12.54 -6.11 5.79
N GLY A 89 12.68 -7.34 5.30
CA GLY A 89 11.96 -7.81 4.10
C GLY A 89 10.44 -7.83 4.29
N TYR A 90 9.97 -8.33 5.43
CA TYR A 90 8.55 -8.33 5.79
C TYR A 90 7.96 -6.91 5.87
N SER A 91 8.67 -5.97 6.52
CA SER A 91 8.22 -4.58 6.62
C SER A 91 8.05 -3.93 5.26
N LYS A 92 9.00 -4.11 4.32
CA LYS A 92 8.90 -3.60 2.95
C LYS A 92 7.74 -4.23 2.18
N ALA A 93 7.54 -5.54 2.31
CA ALA A 93 6.44 -6.24 1.67
C ALA A 93 5.08 -5.76 2.18
N MET A 94 4.95 -5.58 3.50
CA MET A 94 3.73 -5.07 4.12
C MET A 94 3.44 -3.61 3.76
N GLU A 95 4.45 -2.75 3.68
CA GLU A 95 4.31 -1.38 3.19
C GLU A 95 3.77 -1.36 1.76
N LYS A 96 4.39 -2.15 0.85
CA LYS A 96 3.94 -2.25 -0.53
C LYS A 96 2.52 -2.81 -0.65
N PHE A 97 2.19 -3.82 0.16
CA PHE A 97 0.83 -4.38 0.20
C PHE A 97 -0.21 -3.34 0.62
N LYS A 98 0.09 -2.55 1.67
CA LYS A 98 -0.81 -1.47 2.12
C LYS A 98 -1.01 -0.41 1.03
N VAL A 99 0.06 0.05 0.39
CA VAL A 99 -0.03 1.03 -0.71
C VAL A 99 -0.88 0.46 -1.85
N ASN A 100 -0.60 -0.76 -2.31
CA ASN A 100 -1.37 -1.38 -3.39
C ASN A 100 -2.85 -1.56 -3.04
N LYS A 101 -3.17 -1.97 -1.79
CA LYS A 101 -4.55 -2.05 -1.32
C LYS A 101 -5.24 -0.70 -1.41
N THR A 102 -4.61 0.34 -0.89
CA THR A 102 -5.17 1.69 -0.91
C THR A 102 -5.35 2.19 -2.33
N ILE A 103 -4.39 1.99 -3.22
CA ILE A 103 -4.51 2.37 -4.64
C ILE A 103 -5.69 1.64 -5.32
N ALA A 104 -5.91 0.35 -5.04
CA ALA A 104 -7.06 -0.39 -5.55
C ALA A 104 -8.40 0.15 -5.03
N GLU A 105 -8.44 0.60 -3.78
CA GLU A 105 -9.63 1.25 -3.20
C GLU A 105 -9.92 2.61 -3.87
N TYR A 106 -8.89 3.39 -4.21
CA TYR A 106 -9.04 4.63 -4.98
C TYR A 106 -9.51 4.36 -6.42
N ALA A 107 -8.95 3.35 -7.08
CA ALA A 107 -9.38 2.96 -8.43
C ALA A 107 -10.87 2.58 -8.42
N TYR A 108 -11.30 1.75 -7.47
CA TYR A 108 -12.70 1.36 -7.29
C TYR A 108 -13.63 2.57 -7.10
N LEU A 109 -13.25 3.52 -6.22
CA LEU A 109 -14.02 4.74 -6.02
C LEU A 109 -14.12 5.57 -7.30
N PHE A 110 -13.00 5.82 -7.97
CA PHE A 110 -12.98 6.67 -9.15
C PHE A 110 -13.75 6.04 -10.32
N GLU A 111 -13.60 4.74 -10.56
CA GLU A 111 -14.38 4.00 -11.56
C GLU A 111 -15.87 4.09 -11.26
N GLY A 112 -16.30 3.84 -10.02
CA GLY A 112 -17.70 3.95 -9.63
C GLY A 112 -18.26 5.37 -9.75
N LEU A 113 -17.45 6.39 -9.44
CA LEU A 113 -17.88 7.79 -9.64
C LEU A 113 -18.04 8.13 -11.13
N ILE A 114 -17.18 7.60 -12.00
CA ILE A 114 -17.27 7.81 -13.45
C ILE A 114 -18.49 7.08 -14.04
N GLU A 115 -18.86 5.90 -13.53
CA GLU A 115 -20.07 5.19 -13.95
C GLU A 115 -21.36 6.00 -13.72
N HIS A 116 -21.35 6.89 -12.72
CA HIS A 116 -22.47 7.77 -12.35
C HIS A 116 -22.20 9.25 -12.67
N ILE A 117 -21.31 9.53 -13.62
CA ILE A 117 -20.82 10.89 -13.84
C ILE A 117 -21.91 11.86 -14.27
N ASP A 118 -22.86 11.40 -15.10
CA ASP A 118 -23.95 12.26 -15.61
C ASP A 118 -24.89 12.70 -14.47
N GLU A 119 -25.17 11.81 -13.51
CA GLU A 119 -25.96 12.14 -12.31
C GLU A 119 -25.24 13.17 -11.44
N PHE A 120 -23.90 13.03 -11.27
CA PHE A 120 -23.11 13.96 -10.48
C PHE A 120 -22.92 15.30 -11.17
N HIS A 121 -22.77 15.34 -12.49
CA HIS A 121 -22.76 16.57 -13.27
C HIS A 121 -24.07 17.35 -13.15
N ALA A 122 -25.20 16.65 -13.10
CA ALA A 122 -26.53 17.27 -12.99
C ALA A 122 -26.80 17.92 -11.62
N LEU A 123 -25.98 17.67 -10.59
CA LEU A 123 -26.13 18.25 -9.25
C LEU A 123 -25.84 19.75 -9.25
N SER A 124 -24.97 20.24 -10.14
CA SER A 124 -24.64 21.67 -10.27
C SER A 124 -24.99 22.19 -11.67
N LYS A 125 -25.13 23.51 -11.79
CA LYS A 125 -25.40 24.15 -13.09
C LYS A 125 -24.13 24.79 -13.63
N PRO A 126 -24.02 24.93 -14.97
CA PRO A 126 -22.93 25.70 -15.56
C PRO A 126 -22.93 27.15 -15.04
N ASN A 127 -21.72 27.65 -14.75
CA ASN A 127 -21.52 29.03 -14.30
C ASN A 127 -22.18 29.40 -12.95
N GLU A 128 -22.41 28.43 -12.06
CA GLU A 128 -22.92 28.66 -10.70
C GLU A 128 -21.91 29.35 -9.77
N GLY A 129 -20.66 29.49 -10.22
CA GLY A 129 -19.56 30.02 -9.41
C GLY A 129 -18.92 28.95 -8.52
N ASP A 130 -18.50 29.33 -7.33
CA ASP A 130 -17.78 28.43 -6.40
C ASP A 130 -18.74 27.73 -5.40
N ILE A 131 -19.91 27.29 -5.90
CA ILE A 131 -20.87 26.51 -5.11
C ILE A 131 -20.54 25.02 -5.22
N HIS A 132 -20.33 24.38 -4.10
CA HIS A 132 -19.99 22.96 -4.01
C HIS A 132 -21.20 22.11 -3.62
N HIS A 133 -21.68 21.30 -4.54
CA HIS A 133 -22.76 20.32 -4.27
C HIS A 133 -22.14 18.99 -3.88
N GLY A 134 -22.34 18.57 -2.61
CA GLY A 134 -21.72 17.38 -2.05
C GLY A 134 -22.14 16.08 -2.73
N VAL A 135 -21.18 15.27 -3.15
CA VAL A 135 -21.38 13.96 -3.81
C VAL A 135 -21.12 12.81 -2.85
N ALA A 136 -20.32 13.00 -1.80
CA ALA A 136 -19.87 11.91 -0.92
C ALA A 136 -21.03 11.11 -0.28
N GLY A 137 -22.14 11.77 0.09
CA GLY A 137 -23.30 11.09 0.65
C GLY A 137 -24.03 10.19 -0.37
N ALA A 138 -24.13 10.63 -1.62
CA ALA A 138 -24.70 9.83 -2.70
C ALA A 138 -23.79 8.64 -3.04
N ALA A 139 -22.48 8.87 -3.14
CA ALA A 139 -21.48 7.83 -3.38
C ALA A 139 -21.48 6.75 -2.29
N ASP A 140 -21.66 7.14 -1.01
CA ASP A 140 -21.81 6.20 0.10
C ASP A 140 -23.09 5.35 -0.03
N SER A 141 -24.20 5.99 -0.37
CA SER A 141 -25.49 5.31 -0.60
C SER A 141 -25.44 4.30 -1.75
N LEU A 142 -24.61 4.56 -2.76
CA LEU A 142 -24.35 3.67 -3.89
C LEU A 142 -23.27 2.60 -3.57
N ASN A 143 -22.75 2.56 -2.34
CA ASN A 143 -21.66 1.69 -1.91
C ASN A 143 -20.36 1.86 -2.73
N LEU A 144 -20.10 3.03 -3.28
CA LEU A 144 -18.88 3.35 -4.01
C LEU A 144 -17.71 3.66 -3.06
N ILE A 145 -18.00 4.05 -1.82
CA ILE A 145 -16.99 4.34 -0.81
C ILE A 145 -16.58 3.04 -0.11
N PRO A 146 -15.28 2.71 -0.05
CA PRO A 146 -14.80 1.53 0.66
C PRO A 146 -15.26 1.53 2.13
N LYS A 147 -15.70 0.38 2.64
CA LYS A 147 -16.30 0.25 3.99
C LYS A 147 -15.40 0.69 5.16
N ALA A 148 -14.09 0.66 4.95
CA ALA A 148 -13.12 1.09 5.95
C ALA A 148 -12.93 2.61 5.98
N TRP A 149 -13.47 3.32 4.99
CA TRP A 149 -13.38 4.77 4.88
C TRP A 149 -14.50 5.44 5.67
N ARG A 150 -14.35 6.71 5.98
CA ARG A 150 -15.30 7.47 6.77
C ARG A 150 -15.81 8.68 6.00
N VAL A 151 -17.12 8.77 5.86
CA VAL A 151 -17.79 9.96 5.27
C VAL A 151 -17.98 11.01 6.36
N GLY A 152 -17.65 12.25 6.03
CA GLY A 152 -17.88 13.41 6.91
C GLY A 152 -19.33 13.88 6.89
N ASN A 153 -19.73 14.66 7.90
CA ASN A 153 -21.12 15.12 8.08
C ASN A 153 -21.60 16.13 7.03
N ASN A 154 -20.70 16.64 6.19
CA ASN A 154 -21.01 17.69 5.20
C ASN A 154 -21.31 17.15 3.78
N SER A 155 -21.43 15.83 3.60
CA SER A 155 -21.64 15.16 2.31
C SER A 155 -20.60 15.49 1.21
N ILE A 156 -19.48 16.09 1.59
CA ILE A 156 -18.36 16.45 0.70
C ILE A 156 -17.11 15.67 1.08
N ASN A 157 -16.82 15.57 2.38
CA ASN A 157 -15.57 15.03 2.90
C ASN A 157 -15.63 13.51 3.06
N VAL A 158 -14.59 12.84 2.59
CA VAL A 158 -14.33 11.41 2.79
C VAL A 158 -12.92 11.25 3.30
N TYR A 159 -12.71 10.37 4.27
CA TYR A 159 -11.40 10.07 4.86
C TYR A 159 -11.10 8.60 4.67
N ASP A 160 -9.95 8.29 4.09
CA ASP A 160 -9.49 6.91 3.97
C ASP A 160 -8.89 6.35 5.28
N GLU A 161 -8.45 5.10 5.28
CA GLU A 161 -7.81 4.44 6.44
C GLU A 161 -6.53 5.14 6.93
N HIS A 162 -5.88 5.93 6.06
CA HIS A 162 -4.61 6.64 6.32
C HIS A 162 -4.82 8.13 6.65
N ASN A 163 -6.09 8.53 6.86
CA ASN A 163 -6.50 9.90 7.12
C ASN A 163 -6.17 10.86 5.96
N ASN A 164 -6.09 10.37 4.74
CA ASN A 164 -6.14 11.23 3.56
C ASN A 164 -7.56 11.78 3.45
N LEU A 165 -7.68 13.08 3.17
CA LEU A 165 -8.98 13.72 2.94
C LEU A 165 -9.23 13.83 1.44
N LEU A 166 -10.39 13.33 1.01
CA LEU A 166 -10.98 13.61 -0.29
C LEU A 166 -12.19 14.52 -0.08
N ARG A 167 -12.30 15.57 -0.89
CA ARG A 167 -13.51 16.36 -1.00
C ARG A 167 -14.12 16.04 -2.35
N ILE A 168 -15.30 15.43 -2.36
CA ILE A 168 -15.99 14.96 -3.56
C ILE A 168 -17.27 15.80 -3.73
N PHE A 169 -17.32 16.57 -4.79
CA PHE A 169 -18.42 17.50 -5.03
C PHE A 169 -18.61 17.78 -6.53
N SER A 170 -19.81 18.23 -6.88
CA SER A 170 -20.11 18.79 -8.21
C SER A 170 -20.03 20.31 -8.16
N ARG A 171 -19.42 20.92 -9.18
CA ARG A 171 -19.29 22.36 -9.36
C ARG A 171 -19.28 22.69 -10.86
N ASN A 172 -20.10 23.66 -11.27
CA ASN A 172 -20.19 24.11 -12.67
C ASN A 172 -20.44 22.96 -13.67
N SER A 173 -21.26 21.98 -13.30
CA SER A 173 -21.54 20.75 -14.07
C SER A 173 -20.32 19.85 -14.27
N HIS A 174 -19.36 19.89 -13.37
CA HIS A 174 -18.20 18.99 -13.34
C HIS A 174 -18.12 18.27 -12.01
N LEU A 175 -17.71 16.99 -12.03
CA LEU A 175 -17.35 16.27 -10.82
C LEU A 175 -15.91 16.63 -10.44
N VAL A 176 -15.73 17.10 -9.22
CA VAL A 176 -14.43 17.55 -8.70
C VAL A 176 -14.05 16.69 -7.49
N ILE A 177 -12.81 16.25 -7.47
CA ILE A 177 -12.20 15.57 -6.33
C ILE A 177 -10.95 16.33 -5.92
N ASP A 178 -11.00 17.00 -4.77
CA ASP A 178 -9.82 17.59 -4.14
C ASP A 178 -9.24 16.59 -3.15
N MET A 179 -7.98 16.23 -3.30
CA MET A 179 -7.31 15.28 -2.43
C MET A 179 -6.19 15.92 -1.62
N TYR A 180 -6.22 15.69 -0.30
CA TYR A 180 -5.22 16.20 0.66
C TYR A 180 -4.58 15.01 1.38
N LEU A 181 -3.36 14.67 0.98
CA LEU A 181 -2.63 13.53 1.52
C LEU A 181 -2.15 13.79 2.95
N GLY A 182 -2.33 12.78 3.81
CA GLY A 182 -1.98 12.86 5.23
C GLY A 182 -2.90 13.77 6.05
N GLY A 183 -4.09 14.13 5.52
CA GLY A 183 -5.07 15.00 6.14
C GLY A 183 -5.00 16.43 5.62
N PHE A 184 -5.90 17.26 6.13
CA PHE A 184 -6.12 18.64 5.71
C PHE A 184 -5.73 19.61 6.82
N GLN A 185 -5.06 20.69 6.45
CA GLN A 185 -4.74 21.78 7.37
C GLN A 185 -5.01 23.14 6.73
N VAL A 186 -5.25 24.13 7.57
CA VAL A 186 -5.31 25.54 7.22
C VAL A 186 -4.14 26.23 7.89
N ASP A 187 -3.34 26.99 7.18
CA ASP A 187 -2.24 27.77 7.74
C ASP A 187 -2.72 29.15 8.28
N GLU A 188 -1.79 29.91 8.84
CA GLU A 188 -2.07 31.23 9.44
C GLU A 188 -2.61 32.23 8.42
N ASP A 189 -2.30 32.08 7.13
CA ASP A 189 -2.77 32.91 6.04
C ASP A 189 -4.14 32.47 5.48
N GLY A 190 -4.77 31.43 6.07
CA GLY A 190 -6.04 30.88 5.63
C GLY A 190 -5.96 29.97 4.39
N PHE A 191 -4.75 29.64 3.93
CA PHE A 191 -4.56 28.68 2.86
C PHE A 191 -4.69 27.24 3.37
N SER A 192 -5.29 26.39 2.57
CA SER A 192 -5.51 24.99 2.91
C SER A 192 -4.66 24.05 2.05
N GLY A 193 -4.26 22.93 2.65
CA GLY A 193 -3.43 21.96 1.95
C GLY A 193 -3.26 20.67 2.75
N SER A 194 -2.40 19.79 2.25
CA SER A 194 -2.07 18.52 2.86
C SER A 194 -1.22 18.70 4.13
N MET A 195 -1.51 17.93 5.16
CA MET A 195 -0.72 17.93 6.40
C MET A 195 0.61 17.19 6.23
N ASN A 196 0.56 15.96 5.73
CA ASN A 196 1.69 15.06 5.56
C ASN A 196 1.69 14.48 4.16
N PHE A 197 2.01 15.31 3.17
CA PHE A 197 2.01 14.91 1.78
C PHE A 197 3.06 13.83 1.52
N SER A 198 2.62 12.67 1.02
CA SER A 198 3.49 11.55 0.64
C SER A 198 3.78 11.58 -0.86
N PRO A 199 5.00 11.98 -1.29
CA PRO A 199 5.36 11.98 -2.71
C PRO A 199 5.29 10.59 -3.36
N LYS A 200 5.62 9.54 -2.59
CA LYS A 200 5.56 8.16 -3.07
C LYS A 200 4.13 7.74 -3.36
N PHE A 201 3.21 7.98 -2.42
CA PHE A 201 1.80 7.66 -2.60
C PHE A 201 1.17 8.47 -3.74
N CYS A 202 1.49 9.76 -3.84
CA CYS A 202 1.10 10.62 -4.95
C CYS A 202 1.53 10.03 -6.30
N ALA A 203 2.78 9.58 -6.43
CA ALA A 203 3.29 9.01 -7.68
C ALA A 203 2.58 7.69 -8.05
N GLU A 204 2.34 6.81 -7.07
CA GLU A 204 1.59 5.57 -7.28
C GLU A 204 0.14 5.84 -7.67
N LEU A 205 -0.53 6.82 -7.05
CA LEU A 205 -1.89 7.22 -7.39
C LEU A 205 -1.97 7.76 -8.82
N LEU A 206 -1.10 8.71 -9.19
CA LEU A 206 -1.09 9.29 -10.52
C LEU A 206 -0.79 8.25 -11.60
N SER A 207 0.15 7.33 -11.34
CA SER A 207 0.55 6.32 -12.33
C SER A 207 -0.49 5.20 -12.51
N ASN A 208 -1.12 4.76 -11.42
CA ASN A 208 -1.95 3.54 -11.44
C ASN A 208 -3.45 3.83 -11.47
N VAL A 209 -3.90 5.04 -11.11
CA VAL A 209 -5.32 5.41 -11.12
C VAL A 209 -5.57 6.51 -12.14
N VAL A 210 -4.83 7.62 -12.06
CA VAL A 210 -5.13 8.82 -12.87
C VAL A 210 -4.74 8.65 -14.33
N LEU A 211 -3.55 8.13 -14.59
CA LEU A 211 -3.06 7.93 -15.95
C LEU A 211 -3.98 7.03 -16.79
N PRO A 212 -4.51 5.90 -16.29
CA PRO A 212 -5.48 5.10 -17.02
C PRO A 212 -6.81 5.81 -17.32
N LEU A 213 -7.19 6.81 -16.52
CA LEU A 213 -8.43 7.58 -16.65
C LEU A 213 -8.29 8.85 -17.53
N HIS A 214 -7.20 9.00 -18.29
CA HIS A 214 -6.91 10.19 -19.09
C HIS A 214 -8.04 10.61 -20.05
N SER A 215 -8.84 9.67 -20.53
CA SER A 215 -9.95 9.94 -21.44
C SER A 215 -11.20 10.49 -20.73
N SER A 216 -11.38 10.19 -19.45
CA SER A 216 -12.54 10.62 -18.64
C SER A 216 -12.27 11.93 -17.89
N LEU A 217 -11.02 12.28 -17.69
CA LEU A 217 -10.61 13.50 -16.98
C LEU A 217 -10.66 14.73 -17.89
N TYR A 218 -11.09 15.86 -17.35
CA TYR A 218 -10.85 17.17 -17.94
C TYR A 218 -9.42 17.60 -17.69
N TYR A 219 -9.00 17.60 -16.43
CA TYR A 219 -7.62 17.86 -16.05
C TYR A 219 -7.29 17.30 -14.66
N VAL A 220 -5.99 17.21 -14.39
CA VAL A 220 -5.43 17.02 -13.07
C VAL A 220 -4.38 18.11 -12.82
N PHE A 221 -4.37 18.66 -11.61
CA PHE A 221 -3.29 19.56 -11.23
C PHE A 221 -2.92 19.39 -9.75
N VAL A 222 -1.68 19.73 -9.44
CA VAL A 222 -1.19 19.82 -8.07
C VAL A 222 -1.12 21.28 -7.67
N THR A 223 -1.82 21.65 -6.61
CA THR A 223 -1.83 23.02 -6.11
C THR A 223 -0.41 23.45 -5.70
N ASN A 224 -0.13 24.74 -5.85
CA ASN A 224 1.15 25.36 -5.47
C ASN A 224 2.36 24.99 -6.37
N MET A 225 2.11 24.47 -7.55
CA MET A 225 3.13 24.24 -8.58
C MET A 225 2.75 25.02 -9.84
N GLN A 226 3.66 25.87 -10.34
CA GLN A 226 3.48 26.49 -11.64
C GLN A 226 3.54 25.41 -12.73
N ASP A 227 2.66 25.51 -13.72
CA ASP A 227 2.58 24.59 -14.88
C ASP A 227 2.35 23.11 -14.51
N ALA A 228 1.69 22.84 -13.39
CA ALA A 228 1.37 21.48 -12.93
C ALA A 228 0.01 20.97 -13.40
N THR A 229 -0.61 21.62 -14.38
CA THR A 229 -1.89 21.19 -14.96
C THR A 229 -1.64 20.28 -16.14
N TYR A 230 -2.23 19.09 -16.11
CA TYR A 230 -2.26 18.13 -17.19
C TYR A 230 -3.71 17.91 -17.63
N TYR A 231 -3.94 17.93 -18.92
CA TYR A 231 -5.28 17.89 -19.50
C TYR A 231 -5.62 16.50 -20.02
N GLY A 232 -6.86 16.09 -19.83
CA GLY A 232 -7.42 14.89 -20.40
C GLY A 232 -7.58 14.99 -21.93
N ASP A 233 -7.93 13.87 -22.57
CA ASP A 233 -7.93 13.77 -24.04
C ASP A 233 -8.83 14.80 -24.72
N ASN A 234 -9.97 15.13 -24.11
CA ASN A 234 -10.93 16.09 -24.66
C ASN A 234 -10.40 17.54 -24.71
N LEU A 235 -9.46 17.89 -23.83
CA LEU A 235 -8.86 19.21 -23.71
C LEU A 235 -7.39 19.24 -24.12
N CYS A 236 -6.83 18.08 -24.47
CA CYS A 236 -5.45 17.94 -24.90
C CYS A 236 -5.22 18.63 -26.25
N SER A 237 -4.14 19.39 -26.37
CA SER A 237 -3.73 20.06 -27.61
C SER A 237 -2.22 20.25 -27.64
N SER A 238 -1.67 20.62 -28.80
CA SER A 238 -0.22 20.86 -28.97
C SER A 238 0.40 21.88 -28.01
N ASN A 239 -0.43 22.77 -27.43
CA ASN A 239 0.01 23.79 -26.49
C ASN A 239 -0.30 23.47 -25.02
N ARG A 240 -0.79 22.25 -24.74
CA ARG A 240 -1.16 21.79 -23.39
C ARG A 240 -0.45 20.50 -23.06
N LYS A 241 -0.09 20.32 -21.80
CA LYS A 241 0.44 19.04 -21.30
C LYS A 241 -0.71 18.05 -21.17
N CYS A 242 -0.58 16.88 -21.79
CA CYS A 242 -1.62 15.87 -21.82
C CYS A 242 -1.35 14.78 -20.75
N ILE A 243 -2.41 14.32 -20.08
CA ILE A 243 -2.29 13.26 -19.06
C ILE A 243 -1.71 11.99 -19.67
N ARG A 244 -2.17 11.60 -20.87
CA ARG A 244 -1.69 10.38 -21.56
C ARG A 244 -0.20 10.39 -21.90
N ASP A 245 0.40 11.58 -22.03
CA ASP A 245 1.81 11.75 -22.42
C ASP A 245 2.72 12.01 -21.22
N ILE A 246 2.17 12.04 -19.99
CA ILE A 246 2.93 12.32 -18.78
C ILE A 246 3.95 11.20 -18.50
N THR A 247 5.20 11.58 -18.30
CA THR A 247 6.27 10.66 -17.97
C THR A 247 6.37 10.39 -16.47
N LEU A 248 6.93 9.24 -16.08
CA LEU A 248 7.21 8.95 -14.66
C LEU A 248 8.09 10.01 -14.00
N SER A 249 9.02 10.61 -14.77
CA SER A 249 9.88 11.69 -14.28
C SER A 249 9.08 12.95 -13.94
N GLU A 250 8.09 13.29 -14.77
CA GLU A 250 7.20 14.44 -14.53
C GLU A 250 6.29 14.17 -13.34
N ILE A 251 5.73 12.96 -13.22
CA ILE A 251 4.95 12.55 -12.04
C ILE A 251 5.78 12.70 -10.77
N GLN A 252 7.02 12.17 -10.76
CA GLN A 252 7.91 12.29 -9.61
C GLN A 252 8.23 13.74 -9.27
N LYS A 253 8.51 14.57 -10.29
CA LYS A 253 8.77 16.01 -10.11
C LYS A 253 7.56 16.72 -9.51
N MET A 254 6.36 16.42 -10.02
CA MET A 254 5.10 16.97 -9.54
C MET A 254 4.85 16.59 -8.07
N CYS A 255 4.95 15.32 -7.73
CA CYS A 255 4.74 14.85 -6.37
C CYS A 255 5.82 15.32 -5.38
N ASN A 256 7.10 15.38 -5.80
CA ASN A 256 8.19 15.87 -4.96
C ASN A 256 8.14 17.38 -4.71
N SER A 257 7.47 18.15 -5.55
CA SER A 257 7.31 19.60 -5.34
C SER A 257 6.53 19.92 -4.07
N CYS A 258 5.66 19.02 -3.65
CA CYS A 258 4.83 19.11 -2.46
C CYS A 258 5.50 18.62 -1.16
N GLY A 259 6.54 17.81 -1.23
CA GLY A 259 7.10 17.14 -0.06
C GLY A 259 7.70 18.04 1.03
N LYS A 260 7.82 19.36 0.76
CA LYS A 260 8.33 20.36 1.73
C LYS A 260 7.41 21.54 1.96
N LYS A 261 6.24 21.57 1.31
CA LYS A 261 5.31 22.70 1.37
C LYS A 261 3.94 22.22 1.85
N GLN A 262 3.39 22.92 2.80
CA GLN A 262 2.14 22.55 3.47
C GLN A 262 0.86 22.91 2.66
N ARG A 263 1.00 23.54 1.49
CA ARG A 263 -0.13 24.02 0.67
C ARG A 263 -0.36 23.15 -0.56
N CYS A 264 -0.18 21.86 -0.44
CA CYS A 264 -0.36 20.93 -1.54
C CYS A 264 -1.70 20.21 -1.49
N GLY A 265 -2.29 20.04 -2.64
CA GLY A 265 -3.44 19.18 -2.89
C GLY A 265 -3.38 18.71 -4.33
N ILE A 266 -4.01 17.60 -4.62
CA ILE A 266 -4.19 17.10 -5.98
C ILE A 266 -5.65 17.28 -6.33
N ILE A 267 -5.94 17.95 -7.41
CA ILE A 267 -7.31 18.21 -7.87
C ILE A 267 -7.53 17.45 -9.16
N PHE A 268 -8.63 16.71 -9.20
CA PHE A 268 -9.12 15.99 -10.36
C PHE A 268 -10.47 16.58 -10.76
N GLU A 269 -10.65 16.88 -12.03
CA GLU A 269 -11.92 17.32 -12.58
C GLU A 269 -12.31 16.43 -13.76
N PHE A 270 -13.56 15.94 -13.71
CA PHE A 270 -14.15 15.03 -14.68
C PHE A 270 -15.31 15.68 -15.42
#